data_642aca1b8e19612bbe3928a463c3000c
#
_entry.id   642aca1b8e19612bbe3928a463c3000c
#
_cell.length_a   1.000
_cell.length_b   1.000
_cell.length_c   1.000
_cell.angle_alpha   90.00
_cell.angle_beta   90.00
_cell.angle_gamma   90.00
#
_symmetry.space_group_name_H-M   'P 1'
#
loop_
_entity.id
_entity.type
_entity.pdbx_description
1 polymer ?
#
loop_
_entity_poly.entity_id
_entity_poly.type
_entity_poly.pdbx_seq_one_letter_code
_entity_poly.pdbx_strand_id
1 'polypeptide(L)'
;KYILLKPDKVFDGEQFHTGWVVLVKNNYIEAAGAMNFKLPAGTQIIELKGTTLLPGLIEGHSHLFLHPYNETSWDDQVLKESRAERTARAVNHAKATLLAGFTTVRDLGTEGAMYDDAGLKKAIEKGVIPGPRMIVATRAIVARGAYGPKSESPDVDLPQGAEEVAGLEELSKAIRSQIGHGADVIKVYADYRYGPDGETQPTFSDIELGWLVGNTISSGRKAVAHASSPEGMKRAINAGVATIEHGDNGTPEVFKLMKEKNVALCPTLAAGDAIEQYRGWKKGTDPEPERISNKKKTFQQALDAGVTICMGGDVGVYTHGDNAREMELMVEYGMKPLEVLKSSTSVNADVFGYAGKIGRIKKGLFADIIAVEGDPS
;
A
#
# COMPACT_ATOMS: atom_id res chain seq x y z
N LYS A 1 14.04 -28.70 -4.03
CA LYS A 1 15.16 -28.27 -3.22
C LYS A 1 14.67 -27.96 -1.81
N TYR A 2 15.42 -28.39 -0.77
CA TYR A 2 15.16 -28.05 0.61
C TYR A 2 16.21 -27.09 1.15
N ILE A 3 15.79 -26.07 1.92
CA ILE A 3 16.66 -25.09 2.57
C ILE A 3 16.19 -24.97 4.02
N LEU A 4 17.11 -25.13 4.97
CA LEU A 4 16.87 -24.88 6.38
C LEU A 4 17.50 -23.53 6.75
N LEU A 5 16.68 -22.61 7.24
CA LEU A 5 17.10 -21.30 7.76
C LEU A 5 17.20 -21.40 9.29
N LYS A 6 18.34 -20.97 9.86
CA LYS A 6 18.64 -21.05 11.28
C LYS A 6 19.00 -19.67 11.84
N PRO A 7 18.01 -18.82 12.15
CA PRO A 7 18.22 -17.53 12.80
C PRO A 7 18.33 -17.65 14.32
N ASP A 8 18.58 -16.53 14.99
CA ASP A 8 18.46 -16.46 16.46
C ASP A 8 17.00 -16.33 16.90
N LYS A 9 16.18 -15.60 16.13
CA LYS A 9 14.74 -15.41 16.36
C LYS A 9 13.92 -15.57 15.08
N VAL A 10 12.66 -15.89 15.23
CA VAL A 10 11.65 -15.85 14.16
C VAL A 10 10.45 -15.04 14.64
N PHE A 11 10.07 -14.00 13.89
CA PHE A 11 8.76 -13.39 13.97
C PHE A 11 7.85 -14.11 12.97
N ASP A 12 6.80 -14.77 13.45
CA ASP A 12 5.95 -15.60 12.58
C ASP A 12 4.83 -14.83 11.88
N GLY A 13 4.76 -13.51 12.12
CA GLY A 13 3.69 -12.62 11.69
C GLY A 13 2.75 -12.22 12.82
N GLU A 14 2.83 -12.88 13.97
CA GLU A 14 2.01 -12.62 15.16
C GLU A 14 2.87 -12.39 16.41
N GLN A 15 3.92 -13.20 16.58
CA GLN A 15 4.77 -13.17 17.77
C GLN A 15 6.19 -13.64 17.47
N PHE A 16 7.10 -13.34 18.38
CA PHE A 16 8.50 -13.75 18.30
C PHE A 16 8.72 -15.11 18.95
N HIS A 17 9.62 -15.91 18.34
CA HIS A 17 10.05 -17.22 18.82
C HIS A 17 11.56 -17.34 18.81
N THR A 18 12.14 -17.75 19.94
CA THR A 18 13.55 -18.08 20.06
C THR A 18 13.76 -19.58 19.80
N GLY A 19 14.85 -19.93 19.11
CA GLY A 19 15.19 -21.32 18.82
C GLY A 19 14.34 -22.00 17.75
N TRP A 20 13.52 -21.22 17.03
CA TRP A 20 12.84 -21.70 15.85
C TRP A 20 13.76 -21.73 14.64
N VAL A 21 13.51 -22.72 13.78
CA VAL A 21 14.08 -22.82 12.44
C VAL A 21 12.96 -22.88 11.40
N VAL A 22 13.29 -22.54 10.16
CA VAL A 22 12.33 -22.56 9.06
C VAL A 22 12.85 -23.45 7.94
N LEU A 23 12.11 -24.50 7.61
CA LEU A 23 12.38 -25.38 6.50
C LEU A 23 11.56 -24.94 5.28
N VAL A 24 12.26 -24.60 4.22
CA VAL A 24 11.67 -24.22 2.93
C VAL A 24 11.82 -25.35 1.94
N LYS A 25 10.74 -25.66 1.22
CA LYS A 25 10.71 -26.61 0.10
C LYS A 25 10.30 -25.87 -1.17
N ASN A 26 11.23 -25.72 -2.11
CA ASN A 26 11.05 -24.88 -3.30
C ASN A 26 10.66 -23.45 -2.91
N ASN A 27 9.40 -23.04 -3.15
CA ASN A 27 8.88 -21.70 -2.87
C ASN A 27 7.92 -21.66 -1.68
N TYR A 28 7.83 -22.74 -0.90
CA TYR A 28 6.86 -22.87 0.19
C TYR A 28 7.52 -23.18 1.52
N ILE A 29 6.93 -22.72 2.61
CA ILE A 29 7.32 -23.10 3.97
C ILE A 29 6.82 -24.51 4.22
N GLU A 30 7.73 -25.46 4.42
CA GLU A 30 7.43 -26.86 4.73
C GLU A 30 7.22 -27.06 6.23
N ALA A 31 8.04 -26.38 7.05
CA ALA A 31 7.92 -26.42 8.52
C ALA A 31 8.53 -25.14 9.12
N ALA A 32 7.99 -24.72 10.25
CA ALA A 32 8.55 -23.69 11.12
C ALA A 32 8.34 -24.10 12.58
N GLY A 33 9.34 -23.94 13.43
CA GLY A 33 9.26 -24.30 14.84
C GLY A 33 10.59 -24.77 15.40
N ALA A 34 10.57 -25.36 16.63
CA ALA A 34 11.72 -26.02 17.20
C ALA A 34 12.17 -27.18 16.30
N MET A 35 13.47 -27.40 16.21
CA MET A 35 14.04 -28.44 15.35
C MET A 35 13.80 -29.86 15.92
N ASN A 36 12.58 -30.32 15.84
CA ASN A 36 12.15 -31.66 16.31
C ASN A 36 11.74 -32.59 15.15
N PHE A 37 12.10 -32.24 13.90
CA PHE A 37 11.79 -33.00 12.70
C PHE A 37 13.07 -33.45 11.97
N LYS A 38 12.98 -34.58 11.27
CA LYS A 38 14.10 -35.12 10.48
C LYS A 38 14.26 -34.32 9.19
N LEU A 39 15.47 -33.86 8.94
CA LEU A 39 15.77 -33.14 7.69
C LEU A 39 15.80 -34.11 6.49
N PRO A 40 15.19 -33.74 5.36
CA PRO A 40 15.34 -34.45 4.10
C PRO A 40 16.81 -34.51 3.66
N ALA A 41 17.22 -35.60 3.00
CA ALA A 41 18.57 -35.70 2.45
C ALA A 41 18.83 -34.58 1.43
N GLY A 42 20.04 -34.01 1.46
CA GLY A 42 20.43 -32.91 0.58
C GLY A 42 19.87 -31.55 0.95
N THR A 43 19.32 -31.39 2.17
CA THR A 43 18.90 -30.06 2.67
C THR A 43 20.10 -29.13 2.79
N GLN A 44 20.04 -27.97 2.13
CA GLN A 44 21.00 -26.88 2.31
C GLN A 44 20.71 -26.19 3.64
N ILE A 45 21.72 -25.98 4.47
CA ILE A 45 21.58 -25.26 5.76
C ILE A 45 22.19 -23.87 5.56
N ILE A 46 21.43 -22.84 5.98
CA ILE A 46 21.87 -21.45 6.02
C ILE A 46 21.83 -20.99 7.47
N GLU A 47 23.01 -20.81 8.06
CA GLU A 47 23.16 -20.23 9.40
C GLU A 47 23.00 -18.72 9.31
N LEU A 48 22.10 -18.16 10.08
CA LEU A 48 21.74 -16.73 10.10
C LEU A 48 21.90 -16.16 11.50
N LYS A 49 23.08 -16.34 12.09
CA LYS A 49 23.43 -15.84 13.43
C LYS A 49 23.35 -14.32 13.48
N GLY A 50 22.84 -13.79 14.60
CA GLY A 50 22.66 -12.35 14.80
C GLY A 50 21.45 -11.77 14.07
N THR A 51 20.59 -12.62 13.49
CA THR A 51 19.42 -12.15 12.73
C THR A 51 18.10 -12.62 13.30
N THR A 52 17.06 -11.86 12.97
CA THR A 52 15.66 -12.25 13.14
C THR A 52 15.05 -12.50 11.76
N LEU A 53 14.42 -13.66 11.55
CA LEU A 53 13.59 -13.92 10.38
C LEU A 53 12.20 -13.31 10.55
N LEU A 54 11.70 -12.68 9.49
CA LEU A 54 10.34 -12.17 9.40
C LEU A 54 9.68 -12.67 8.11
N PRO A 55 8.33 -12.71 8.06
CA PRO A 55 7.65 -12.74 6.76
C PRO A 55 8.13 -11.55 5.93
N GLY A 56 8.23 -11.72 4.63
CA GLY A 56 8.51 -10.60 3.74
C GLY A 56 7.50 -9.48 3.97
N LEU A 57 7.98 -8.24 4.06
CA LEU A 57 7.15 -7.07 4.32
C LEU A 57 6.20 -6.80 3.15
N ILE A 58 5.05 -6.21 3.45
CA ILE A 58 4.00 -5.87 2.50
C ILE A 58 3.79 -4.36 2.50
N GLU A 59 4.13 -3.71 1.39
CA GLU A 59 3.81 -2.30 1.15
C GLU A 59 2.37 -2.17 0.69
N GLY A 60 1.53 -1.50 1.49
CA GLY A 60 0.08 -1.40 1.23
C GLY A 60 -0.35 -0.24 0.36
N HIS A 61 0.54 0.72 0.08
CA HIS A 61 0.23 1.88 -0.76
C HIS A 61 1.48 2.36 -1.51
N SER A 62 1.56 1.98 -2.76
CA SER A 62 2.67 2.32 -3.63
C SER A 62 2.19 2.79 -5.00
N HIS A 63 3.03 3.55 -5.68
CA HIS A 63 2.90 4.00 -7.06
C HIS A 63 4.23 3.75 -7.78
N LEU A 64 4.45 2.53 -8.27
CA LEU A 64 5.73 2.15 -8.88
C LEU A 64 6.07 2.96 -10.14
N PHE A 65 5.07 3.57 -10.77
CA PHE A 65 5.23 4.42 -11.96
C PHE A 65 5.43 5.90 -11.64
N LEU A 66 5.50 6.27 -10.35
CA LEU A 66 5.92 7.59 -9.87
C LEU A 66 7.32 7.54 -9.30
N HIS A 67 8.01 8.66 -9.32
CA HIS A 67 9.27 8.88 -8.61
C HIS A 67 9.18 10.18 -7.78
N PRO A 68 10.13 10.44 -6.86
CA PRO A 68 9.99 11.49 -5.85
C PRO A 68 9.61 12.87 -6.40
N TYR A 69 8.66 13.54 -5.74
CA TYR A 69 8.12 14.83 -6.20
C TYR A 69 9.11 16.00 -6.07
N ASN A 70 10.22 15.81 -5.34
CA ASN A 70 11.33 16.75 -5.35
C ASN A 70 12.29 16.59 -6.54
N GLU A 71 12.22 15.47 -7.26
CA GLU A 71 12.97 15.25 -8.51
C GLU A 71 12.21 15.84 -9.70
N THR A 72 10.93 15.50 -9.81
CA THR A 72 10.03 15.97 -10.87
C THR A 72 8.63 16.10 -10.29
N SER A 73 7.98 17.25 -10.53
CA SER A 73 6.60 17.45 -10.06
C SER A 73 5.65 16.38 -10.63
N TRP A 74 4.59 16.06 -9.89
CA TRP A 74 3.60 15.08 -10.36
C TRP A 74 3.00 15.45 -11.74
N ASP A 75 2.67 16.72 -11.93
CA ASP A 75 2.15 17.20 -13.23
C ASP A 75 3.13 16.93 -14.36
N ASP A 76 4.41 17.19 -14.15
CA ASP A 76 5.45 16.97 -15.16
C ASP A 76 5.67 15.47 -15.42
N GLN A 77 5.59 14.62 -14.41
CA GLN A 77 5.65 13.16 -14.62
C GLN A 77 4.49 12.67 -15.49
N VAL A 78 3.27 13.20 -15.29
CA VAL A 78 2.10 12.82 -16.08
C VAL A 78 2.15 13.41 -17.51
N LEU A 79 2.60 14.66 -17.65
CA LEU A 79 2.50 15.41 -18.90
C LEU A 79 3.73 15.30 -19.81
N LYS A 80 4.92 15.08 -19.23
CA LYS A 80 6.19 15.18 -19.96
C LYS A 80 6.95 13.86 -20.06
N GLU A 81 6.75 12.92 -19.14
CA GLU A 81 7.45 11.65 -19.18
C GLU A 81 6.67 10.60 -19.98
N SER A 82 7.36 9.95 -20.92
CA SER A 82 6.74 8.90 -21.72
C SER A 82 6.45 7.64 -20.90
N ARG A 83 5.45 6.87 -21.30
CA ARG A 83 5.14 5.58 -20.66
C ARG A 83 6.34 4.62 -20.69
N ALA A 84 7.13 4.63 -21.75
CA ALA A 84 8.34 3.80 -21.86
C ALA A 84 9.39 4.19 -20.80
N GLU A 85 9.62 5.48 -20.57
CA GLU A 85 10.50 5.99 -19.52
C GLU A 85 9.98 5.58 -18.14
N ARG A 86 8.70 5.85 -17.86
CA ARG A 86 8.07 5.53 -16.57
C ARG A 86 8.08 4.02 -16.29
N THR A 87 7.91 3.18 -17.31
CA THR A 87 8.05 1.72 -17.17
C THR A 87 9.48 1.30 -16.87
N ALA A 88 10.48 1.91 -17.52
CA ALA A 88 11.88 1.65 -17.22
C ALA A 88 12.26 2.07 -15.78
N ARG A 89 11.74 3.20 -15.29
CA ARG A 89 11.85 3.62 -13.88
C ARG A 89 11.18 2.58 -12.95
N ALA A 90 9.96 2.15 -13.27
CA ALA A 90 9.18 1.20 -12.46
C ALA A 90 9.89 -0.15 -12.27
N VAL A 91 10.67 -0.63 -13.25
CA VAL A 91 11.53 -1.80 -13.10
C VAL A 91 12.57 -1.61 -12.00
N ASN A 92 13.22 -0.44 -11.97
CA ASN A 92 14.20 -0.11 -10.92
C ASN A 92 13.52 0.08 -9.56
N HIS A 93 12.36 0.71 -9.52
CA HIS A 93 11.56 0.92 -8.31
C HIS A 93 11.12 -0.42 -7.71
N ALA A 94 10.62 -1.34 -8.52
CA ALA A 94 10.25 -2.68 -8.09
C ALA A 94 11.44 -3.45 -7.48
N LYS A 95 12.61 -3.36 -8.13
CA LYS A 95 13.85 -3.96 -7.60
C LYS A 95 14.28 -3.33 -6.28
N ALA A 96 14.26 -2.00 -6.18
CA ALA A 96 14.62 -1.29 -4.95
C ALA A 96 13.68 -1.67 -3.79
N THR A 97 12.37 -1.71 -4.04
CA THR A 97 11.35 -2.14 -3.08
C THR A 97 11.60 -3.56 -2.58
N LEU A 98 11.88 -4.51 -3.50
CA LEU A 98 12.20 -5.90 -3.13
C LEU A 98 13.46 -5.99 -2.25
N LEU A 99 14.52 -5.28 -2.63
CA LEU A 99 15.80 -5.29 -1.90
C LEU A 99 15.69 -4.62 -0.53
N ALA A 100 14.72 -3.74 -0.33
CA ALA A 100 14.39 -3.17 0.97
C ALA A 100 13.58 -4.13 1.88
N GLY A 101 13.32 -5.38 1.43
CA GLY A 101 12.62 -6.40 2.21
C GLY A 101 11.10 -6.45 1.98
N PHE A 102 10.57 -5.62 1.10
CA PHE A 102 9.15 -5.61 0.75
C PHE A 102 8.90 -6.59 -0.40
N THR A 103 8.47 -7.80 -0.04
CA THR A 103 8.25 -8.89 -0.99
C THR A 103 6.90 -8.85 -1.68
N THR A 104 5.99 -8.03 -1.19
CA THR A 104 4.68 -7.75 -1.80
C THR A 104 4.41 -6.25 -1.78
N VAL A 105 3.81 -5.75 -2.85
CA VAL A 105 3.41 -4.34 -3.00
C VAL A 105 1.98 -4.26 -3.54
N ARG A 106 1.17 -3.39 -2.95
CA ARG A 106 -0.12 -2.98 -3.49
C ARG A 106 0.07 -1.65 -4.22
N ASP A 107 0.07 -1.70 -5.55
CA ASP A 107 0.17 -0.53 -6.43
C ASP A 107 -1.23 0.03 -6.67
N LEU A 108 -1.48 1.24 -6.15
CA LEU A 108 -2.82 1.83 -6.10
C LEU A 108 -3.09 2.87 -7.18
N GLY A 109 -2.39 2.76 -8.28
CA GLY A 109 -2.61 3.56 -9.48
C GLY A 109 -1.32 3.90 -10.21
N THR A 110 -1.38 3.84 -11.53
CA THR A 110 -0.22 4.12 -12.40
C THR A 110 0.02 5.61 -12.62
N GLU A 111 -0.89 6.45 -12.14
CA GLU A 111 -0.81 7.91 -12.26
C GLU A 111 -0.49 8.36 -13.70
N GLY A 112 -1.33 7.91 -14.65
CA GLY A 112 -1.22 8.25 -16.08
C GLY A 112 -0.49 7.23 -16.95
N ALA A 113 0.16 6.18 -16.38
CA ALA A 113 0.77 5.11 -17.16
C ALA A 113 -0.20 3.99 -17.55
N MET A 114 -1.50 4.27 -17.58
CA MET A 114 -2.56 3.37 -18.04
C MET A 114 -2.56 2.01 -17.29
N TYR A 115 -2.37 0.89 -18.00
CA TYR A 115 -2.37 -0.47 -17.48
C TYR A 115 -0.97 -1.09 -17.39
N ASP A 116 0.07 -0.26 -17.33
CA ASP A 116 1.46 -0.73 -17.39
C ASP A 116 1.88 -1.50 -16.12
N ASP A 117 1.21 -1.26 -14.99
CA ASP A 117 1.39 -2.03 -13.75
C ASP A 117 0.98 -3.50 -13.92
N ALA A 118 -0.11 -3.78 -14.63
CA ALA A 118 -0.51 -5.16 -14.96
C ALA A 118 0.52 -5.85 -15.87
N GLY A 119 1.16 -5.09 -16.78
CA GLY A 119 2.26 -5.57 -17.59
C GLY A 119 3.53 -5.85 -16.77
N LEU A 120 3.89 -4.93 -15.87
CA LEU A 120 5.02 -5.07 -14.95
C LEU A 120 4.86 -6.29 -14.03
N LYS A 121 3.66 -6.46 -13.45
CA LYS A 121 3.30 -7.64 -12.65
C LYS A 121 3.57 -8.93 -13.42
N LYS A 122 3.09 -9.04 -14.66
CA LYS A 122 3.31 -10.21 -15.51
C LYS A 122 4.79 -10.45 -15.82
N ALA A 123 5.58 -9.39 -16.02
CA ALA A 123 7.02 -9.50 -16.26
C ALA A 123 7.75 -10.06 -15.03
N ILE A 124 7.37 -9.64 -13.81
CA ILE A 124 7.89 -10.18 -12.56
C ILE A 124 7.48 -11.66 -12.40
N GLU A 125 6.20 -11.98 -12.57
CA GLU A 125 5.67 -13.35 -12.45
C GLU A 125 6.33 -14.34 -13.41
N LYS A 126 6.72 -13.89 -14.61
CA LYS A 126 7.44 -14.69 -15.61
C LYS A 126 8.96 -14.71 -15.40
N GLY A 127 9.48 -14.01 -14.41
CA GLY A 127 10.92 -13.92 -14.14
C GLY A 127 11.71 -13.14 -15.18
N VAL A 128 11.05 -12.27 -15.96
CA VAL A 128 11.72 -11.38 -16.93
C VAL A 128 12.53 -10.33 -16.18
N ILE A 129 12.01 -9.84 -15.07
CA ILE A 129 12.65 -8.88 -14.17
C ILE A 129 12.47 -9.30 -12.72
N PRO A 130 13.40 -8.93 -11.81
CA PRO A 130 13.19 -9.08 -10.38
C PRO A 130 12.19 -8.04 -9.86
N GLY A 131 11.39 -8.42 -8.87
CA GLY A 131 10.45 -7.52 -8.21
C GLY A 131 9.61 -8.22 -7.17
N PRO A 132 8.85 -7.46 -6.36
CA PRO A 132 7.91 -8.01 -5.39
C PRO A 132 6.68 -8.61 -6.08
N ARG A 133 5.91 -9.40 -5.36
CA ARG A 133 4.54 -9.75 -5.74
C ARG A 133 3.71 -8.48 -5.84
N MET A 134 2.97 -8.29 -6.93
CA MET A 134 2.17 -7.10 -7.13
C MET A 134 0.66 -7.38 -6.99
N ILE A 135 -0.03 -6.49 -6.27
CA ILE A 135 -1.49 -6.34 -6.24
C ILE A 135 -1.76 -5.01 -6.92
N VAL A 136 -2.40 -5.02 -8.08
CA VAL A 136 -2.47 -3.83 -8.95
C VAL A 136 -3.88 -3.28 -9.07
N ALA A 137 -3.99 -1.95 -9.02
CA ALA A 137 -5.23 -1.22 -9.24
C ALA A 137 -5.41 -0.77 -10.70
N THR A 138 -4.36 -0.78 -11.50
CA THR A 138 -4.29 -0.19 -12.83
C THR A 138 -4.47 1.33 -12.80
N ARG A 139 -5.64 1.86 -13.13
CA ARG A 139 -5.94 3.28 -13.08
C ARG A 139 -6.84 3.57 -11.88
N ALA A 140 -6.51 4.59 -11.09
CA ALA A 140 -7.45 5.06 -10.09
C ALA A 140 -8.69 5.66 -10.78
N ILE A 141 -9.87 5.53 -10.17
CA ILE A 141 -11.12 6.14 -10.67
C ILE A 141 -11.36 7.44 -9.93
N VAL A 142 -11.59 8.52 -10.69
CA VAL A 142 -11.88 9.85 -10.17
C VAL A 142 -13.13 10.42 -10.83
N ALA A 143 -13.84 11.29 -10.12
CA ALA A 143 -14.94 12.04 -10.72
C ALA A 143 -14.37 13.03 -11.75
N ARG A 144 -15.07 13.19 -12.87
CA ARG A 144 -14.67 14.11 -13.93
C ARG A 144 -14.46 15.53 -13.39
N GLY A 145 -13.32 16.13 -13.75
CA GLY A 145 -12.93 17.47 -13.32
C GLY A 145 -12.43 17.58 -11.89
N ALA A 146 -12.39 16.49 -11.12
CA ALA A 146 -11.96 16.53 -9.72
C ALA A 146 -10.44 16.43 -9.53
N TYR A 147 -9.76 15.72 -10.42
CA TYR A 147 -8.33 15.39 -10.25
C TYR A 147 -7.45 16.30 -11.12
N GLY A 148 -6.51 15.77 -11.89
CA GLY A 148 -5.60 16.54 -12.72
C GLY A 148 -4.69 15.68 -13.59
N PRO A 149 -3.73 16.29 -14.27
CA PRO A 149 -3.37 17.74 -14.31
C PRO A 149 -4.47 18.64 -14.82
N LYS A 150 -4.47 19.92 -14.41
CA LYS A 150 -5.42 20.93 -14.85
C LYS A 150 -4.72 22.00 -15.69
N SER A 151 -5.34 22.40 -16.81
CA SER A 151 -4.87 23.51 -17.61
C SER A 151 -5.27 24.85 -16.98
N GLU A 152 -4.45 25.88 -17.18
CA GLU A 152 -4.83 27.28 -16.88
C GLU A 152 -5.90 27.77 -17.82
N SER A 153 -5.91 27.30 -19.08
CA SER A 153 -6.94 27.60 -20.06
C SER A 153 -8.10 26.62 -19.97
N PRO A 154 -9.34 27.09 -19.78
CA PRO A 154 -10.51 26.21 -19.68
C PRO A 154 -10.84 25.45 -20.97
N ASP A 155 -10.27 25.88 -22.10
CA ASP A 155 -10.51 25.30 -23.42
C ASP A 155 -9.49 24.18 -23.76
N VAL A 156 -8.59 23.84 -22.85
CA VAL A 156 -7.53 22.85 -23.08
C VAL A 156 -7.69 21.68 -22.13
N ASP A 157 -8.00 20.51 -22.69
CA ASP A 157 -8.00 19.24 -21.95
C ASP A 157 -6.58 18.67 -21.90
N LEU A 158 -6.13 18.28 -20.71
CA LEU A 158 -4.83 17.66 -20.47
C LEU A 158 -4.98 16.14 -20.20
N PRO A 159 -3.94 15.33 -20.53
CA PRO A 159 -3.88 13.96 -20.06
C PRO A 159 -4.04 13.89 -18.55
N GLN A 160 -4.85 12.93 -18.08
CA GLN A 160 -5.17 12.77 -16.68
C GLN A 160 -4.33 11.68 -16.01
N GLY A 161 -3.95 11.88 -14.74
CA GLY A 161 -3.26 10.89 -13.93
C GLY A 161 -4.14 9.69 -13.55
N ALA A 162 -5.46 9.80 -13.71
CA ALA A 162 -6.43 8.80 -13.34
C ALA A 162 -7.52 8.64 -14.41
N GLU A 163 -8.45 7.68 -14.23
CA GLU A 163 -9.58 7.48 -15.11
C GLU A 163 -10.78 8.30 -14.64
N GLU A 164 -11.12 9.34 -15.41
CA GLU A 164 -12.27 10.19 -15.13
C GLU A 164 -13.57 9.52 -15.54
N VAL A 165 -14.57 9.60 -14.65
CA VAL A 165 -15.90 9.05 -14.89
C VAL A 165 -16.99 10.02 -14.43
N ALA A 166 -18.15 9.96 -15.07
CA ALA A 166 -19.37 10.68 -14.68
C ALA A 166 -20.57 9.75 -14.76
N GLY A 167 -21.23 9.53 -13.60
CA GLY A 167 -22.42 8.70 -13.51
C GLY A 167 -22.17 7.18 -13.59
N LEU A 168 -23.25 6.43 -13.41
CA LEU A 168 -23.19 4.98 -13.20
C LEU A 168 -22.73 4.18 -14.42
N GLU A 169 -23.02 4.67 -15.61
CA GLU A 169 -22.64 3.98 -16.85
C GLU A 169 -21.12 4.03 -17.05
N GLU A 170 -20.50 5.20 -16.94
CA GLU A 170 -19.05 5.35 -17.07
C GLU A 170 -18.31 4.63 -15.94
N LEU A 171 -18.83 4.67 -14.71
CA LEU A 171 -18.31 3.85 -13.58
C LEU A 171 -18.31 2.36 -13.94
N SER A 172 -19.41 1.84 -14.48
CA SER A 172 -19.50 0.42 -14.87
C SER A 172 -18.51 0.06 -15.97
N LYS A 173 -18.33 0.94 -16.96
CA LYS A 173 -17.35 0.75 -18.04
C LYS A 173 -15.92 0.74 -17.49
N ALA A 174 -15.57 1.72 -16.65
CA ALA A 174 -14.23 1.82 -16.05
C ALA A 174 -13.90 0.58 -15.22
N ILE A 175 -14.78 0.16 -14.30
CA ILE A 175 -14.58 -1.00 -13.45
C ILE A 175 -14.35 -2.27 -14.29
N ARG A 176 -15.23 -2.53 -15.25
CA ARG A 176 -15.13 -3.73 -16.11
C ARG A 176 -13.89 -3.70 -17.00
N SER A 177 -13.52 -2.53 -17.52
CA SER A 177 -12.31 -2.35 -18.32
C SER A 177 -11.06 -2.62 -17.48
N GLN A 178 -10.96 -2.03 -16.29
CA GLN A 178 -9.82 -2.24 -15.39
C GLN A 178 -9.69 -3.72 -14.98
N ILE A 179 -10.80 -4.37 -14.65
CA ILE A 179 -10.83 -5.81 -14.35
C ILE A 179 -10.35 -6.63 -15.57
N GLY A 180 -10.84 -6.31 -16.76
CA GLY A 180 -10.44 -6.96 -18.01
C GLY A 180 -8.97 -6.78 -18.35
N HIS A 181 -8.35 -5.68 -17.92
CA HIS A 181 -6.92 -5.41 -18.10
C HIS A 181 -6.04 -5.92 -16.95
N GLY A 182 -6.64 -6.57 -15.94
CA GLY A 182 -5.88 -7.29 -14.93
C GLY A 182 -5.81 -6.62 -13.56
N ALA A 183 -6.71 -5.66 -13.26
CA ALA A 183 -6.81 -5.10 -11.92
C ALA A 183 -7.16 -6.18 -10.89
N ASP A 184 -6.42 -6.22 -9.78
CA ASP A 184 -6.70 -7.07 -8.62
C ASP A 184 -7.61 -6.37 -7.61
N VAL A 185 -7.59 -5.03 -7.61
CA VAL A 185 -8.31 -4.14 -6.70
C VAL A 185 -8.80 -2.94 -7.49
N ILE A 186 -9.93 -2.34 -7.09
CA ILE A 186 -10.43 -1.09 -7.68
C ILE A 186 -10.16 0.05 -6.70
N LYS A 187 -9.41 1.05 -7.15
CA LYS A 187 -9.10 2.27 -6.40
C LYS A 187 -10.01 3.41 -6.84
N VAL A 188 -10.63 4.10 -5.89
CA VAL A 188 -11.45 5.30 -6.14
C VAL A 188 -10.97 6.46 -5.27
N TYR A 189 -11.12 7.67 -5.76
CA TYR A 189 -10.98 8.90 -4.97
C TYR A 189 -12.38 9.34 -4.54
N ALA A 190 -12.74 9.06 -3.28
CA ALA A 190 -14.05 9.40 -2.74
C ALA A 190 -14.20 10.90 -2.47
N ASP A 191 -13.09 11.58 -2.26
CA ASP A 191 -13.01 13.04 -2.12
C ASP A 191 -11.72 13.59 -2.75
N TYR A 192 -11.71 14.87 -3.03
CA TYR A 192 -10.53 15.60 -3.47
C TYR A 192 -10.74 17.12 -3.30
N ARG A 193 -9.76 17.93 -3.74
CA ARG A 193 -9.81 19.39 -3.75
C ARG A 193 -10.85 19.89 -4.77
N TYR A 194 -12.12 19.69 -4.46
CA TYR A 194 -13.24 19.85 -5.38
C TYR A 194 -14.22 20.96 -4.95
N GLY A 195 -14.07 21.49 -3.75
CA GLY A 195 -14.86 22.60 -3.23
C GLY A 195 -14.52 23.92 -3.93
N PRO A 196 -15.41 24.94 -3.80
CA PRO A 196 -15.26 26.23 -4.48
C PRO A 196 -13.94 26.95 -4.18
N ASP A 197 -13.43 26.81 -2.95
CA ASP A 197 -12.18 27.42 -2.49
C ASP A 197 -11.00 26.42 -2.49
N GLY A 198 -11.15 25.27 -3.16
CA GLY A 198 -10.15 24.21 -3.23
C GLY A 198 -10.07 23.32 -1.99
N GLU A 199 -11.04 23.43 -1.08
CA GLU A 199 -11.14 22.53 0.07
C GLU A 199 -11.55 21.13 -0.37
N THR A 200 -11.17 20.13 0.43
CA THR A 200 -11.49 18.73 0.14
C THR A 200 -12.97 18.47 0.39
N GLN A 201 -13.68 18.06 -0.66
CA GLN A 201 -15.10 17.71 -0.66
C GLN A 201 -15.31 16.33 -1.30
N PRO A 202 -16.40 15.61 -0.96
CA PRO A 202 -16.79 14.40 -1.67
C PRO A 202 -16.98 14.66 -3.17
N THR A 203 -16.44 13.75 -3.97
CA THR A 203 -16.50 13.83 -5.44
C THR A 203 -17.55 12.90 -6.04
N PHE A 204 -18.00 11.91 -5.27
CA PHE A 204 -19.03 10.96 -5.64
C PHE A 204 -20.18 10.98 -4.62
N SER A 205 -21.38 10.74 -5.11
CA SER A 205 -22.58 10.53 -4.27
C SER A 205 -22.52 9.13 -3.60
N ASP A 206 -23.37 8.93 -2.59
CA ASP A 206 -23.55 7.62 -1.94
C ASP A 206 -23.99 6.56 -2.94
N ILE A 207 -24.83 6.92 -3.92
CA ILE A 207 -25.32 6.00 -4.95
C ILE A 207 -24.16 5.57 -5.85
N GLU A 208 -23.32 6.47 -6.30
CA GLU A 208 -22.17 6.17 -7.15
C GLU A 208 -21.13 5.30 -6.43
N LEU A 209 -20.80 5.61 -5.19
CA LEU A 209 -19.88 4.79 -4.39
C LEU A 209 -20.45 3.41 -4.09
N GLY A 210 -21.74 3.32 -3.73
CA GLY A 210 -22.41 2.04 -3.53
C GLY A 210 -22.45 1.19 -4.80
N TRP A 211 -22.67 1.81 -5.95
CA TRP A 211 -22.64 1.17 -7.26
C TRP A 211 -21.24 0.65 -7.60
N LEU A 212 -20.20 1.47 -7.39
CA LEU A 212 -18.80 1.09 -7.61
C LEU A 212 -18.42 -0.11 -6.76
N VAL A 213 -18.67 -0.05 -5.46
CA VAL A 213 -18.33 -1.13 -4.52
C VAL A 213 -19.10 -2.40 -4.86
N GLY A 214 -20.41 -2.31 -5.12
CA GLY A 214 -21.25 -3.45 -5.50
C GLY A 214 -20.76 -4.18 -6.75
N ASN A 215 -20.42 -3.43 -7.82
CA ASN A 215 -19.86 -4.01 -9.05
C ASN A 215 -18.48 -4.65 -8.80
N THR A 216 -17.66 -4.03 -7.97
CA THR A 216 -16.33 -4.55 -7.62
C THR A 216 -16.44 -5.86 -6.86
N ILE A 217 -17.25 -5.91 -5.80
CA ILE A 217 -17.47 -7.12 -4.98
C ILE A 217 -18.06 -8.25 -5.82
N SER A 218 -18.98 -7.96 -6.75
CA SER A 218 -19.55 -8.95 -7.65
C SER A 218 -18.51 -9.66 -8.53
N SER A 219 -17.36 -9.04 -8.73
CA SER A 219 -16.21 -9.64 -9.44
C SER A 219 -15.25 -10.42 -8.53
N GLY A 220 -15.55 -10.53 -7.23
CA GLY A 220 -14.68 -11.14 -6.23
C GLY A 220 -13.50 -10.24 -5.80
N ARG A 221 -13.54 -8.96 -6.14
CA ARG A 221 -12.47 -7.98 -5.81
C ARG A 221 -12.88 -7.04 -4.70
N LYS A 222 -11.90 -6.33 -4.14
CA LYS A 222 -12.11 -5.29 -3.13
C LYS A 222 -12.02 -3.91 -3.79
N ALA A 223 -12.85 -2.97 -3.30
CA ALA A 223 -12.70 -1.56 -3.58
C ALA A 223 -11.98 -0.88 -2.43
N VAL A 224 -11.13 0.10 -2.72
CA VAL A 224 -10.37 0.88 -1.75
C VAL A 224 -10.48 2.38 -2.11
N ALA A 225 -10.48 3.25 -1.11
CA ALA A 225 -10.77 4.65 -1.33
C ALA A 225 -9.70 5.59 -0.77
N HIS A 226 -9.17 6.47 -1.62
CA HIS A 226 -8.61 7.74 -1.16
C HIS A 226 -9.74 8.54 -0.53
N ALA A 227 -9.60 8.92 0.73
CA ALA A 227 -10.52 9.80 1.42
C ALA A 227 -9.81 10.52 2.56
N SER A 228 -9.93 11.84 2.60
CA SER A 228 -9.29 12.71 3.58
C SER A 228 -10.28 13.54 4.37
N SER A 229 -11.46 13.84 3.83
CA SER A 229 -12.51 14.56 4.55
C SER A 229 -13.39 13.61 5.36
N PRO A 230 -13.95 14.04 6.51
CA PRO A 230 -14.87 13.21 7.30
C PRO A 230 -16.06 12.69 6.48
N GLU A 231 -16.65 13.53 5.63
CA GLU A 231 -17.80 13.12 4.81
C GLU A 231 -17.40 12.16 3.69
N GLY A 232 -16.24 12.38 3.00
CA GLY A 232 -15.72 11.46 1.99
C GLY A 232 -15.41 10.08 2.57
N MET A 233 -14.77 10.06 3.75
CA MET A 233 -14.51 8.82 4.48
C MET A 233 -15.83 8.11 4.85
N LYS A 234 -16.80 8.82 5.42
CA LYS A 234 -18.09 8.26 5.82
C LYS A 234 -18.85 7.62 4.64
N ARG A 235 -18.90 8.30 3.49
CA ARG A 235 -19.53 7.76 2.28
C ARG A 235 -18.82 6.49 1.78
N ALA A 236 -17.51 6.51 1.72
CA ALA A 236 -16.71 5.35 1.29
C ALA A 236 -16.88 4.16 2.25
N ILE A 237 -16.85 4.40 3.56
CA ILE A 237 -17.06 3.37 4.59
C ILE A 237 -18.46 2.76 4.46
N ASN A 238 -19.49 3.58 4.32
CA ASN A 238 -20.88 3.13 4.19
C ASN A 238 -21.12 2.36 2.89
N ALA A 239 -20.40 2.72 1.82
CA ALA A 239 -20.42 1.97 0.56
C ALA A 239 -19.78 0.58 0.68
N GLY A 240 -18.91 0.34 1.68
CA GLY A 240 -18.31 -0.97 1.94
C GLY A 240 -16.92 -1.15 1.32
N VAL A 241 -16.11 -0.08 1.23
CA VAL A 241 -14.70 -0.20 0.84
C VAL A 241 -13.92 -1.02 1.88
N ALA A 242 -12.85 -1.70 1.43
CA ALA A 242 -12.01 -2.49 2.32
C ALA A 242 -11.04 -1.62 3.13
N THR A 243 -10.52 -0.56 2.51
CA THR A 243 -9.57 0.36 3.16
C THR A 243 -9.88 1.81 2.82
N ILE A 244 -9.61 2.69 3.77
CA ILE A 244 -9.43 4.13 3.56
C ILE A 244 -7.93 4.38 3.46
N GLU A 245 -7.53 5.06 2.43
CA GLU A 245 -6.16 5.55 2.22
C GLU A 245 -6.08 7.01 2.69
N HIS A 246 -5.02 7.35 3.40
CA HIS A 246 -4.73 8.65 4.03
C HIS A 246 -5.55 8.94 5.30
N GLY A 247 -6.83 9.26 5.19
CA GLY A 247 -7.69 9.57 6.34
C GLY A 247 -7.27 10.81 7.13
N ASP A 248 -6.70 11.83 6.46
CA ASP A 248 -5.97 12.95 7.09
C ASP A 248 -6.80 13.77 8.08
N ASN A 249 -8.09 13.97 7.82
CA ASN A 249 -9.00 14.73 8.68
C ASN A 249 -10.08 13.84 9.31
N GLY A 250 -9.76 12.57 9.55
CA GLY A 250 -10.66 11.65 10.23
C GLY A 250 -11.03 12.16 11.64
N THR A 251 -12.27 11.89 12.05
CA THR A 251 -12.79 12.25 13.38
C THR A 251 -13.01 11.00 14.21
N PRO A 252 -13.13 11.11 15.56
CA PRO A 252 -13.44 9.97 16.40
C PRO A 252 -14.69 9.20 15.96
N GLU A 253 -15.72 9.89 15.46
CA GLU A 253 -16.96 9.28 14.96
C GLU A 253 -16.71 8.46 13.70
N VAL A 254 -15.89 8.98 12.77
CA VAL A 254 -15.51 8.28 11.55
C VAL A 254 -14.65 7.05 11.86
N PHE A 255 -13.70 7.17 12.76
CA PHE A 255 -12.87 6.03 13.17
C PHE A 255 -13.68 4.96 13.92
N LYS A 256 -14.66 5.36 14.74
CA LYS A 256 -15.61 4.42 15.32
C LYS A 256 -16.40 3.67 14.24
N LEU A 257 -16.89 4.38 13.23
CA LEU A 257 -17.61 3.79 12.10
C LEU A 257 -16.70 2.81 11.31
N MET A 258 -15.41 3.16 11.08
CA MET A 258 -14.43 2.26 10.46
C MET A 258 -14.30 0.96 11.26
N LYS A 259 -14.18 1.05 12.58
CA LYS A 259 -14.12 -0.11 13.47
C LYS A 259 -15.37 -0.98 13.38
N GLU A 260 -16.55 -0.36 13.46
CA GLU A 260 -17.84 -1.05 13.37
C GLU A 260 -18.06 -1.76 12.04
N LYS A 261 -17.62 -1.15 10.94
CA LYS A 261 -17.75 -1.68 9.57
C LYS A 261 -16.56 -2.55 9.13
N ASN A 262 -15.55 -2.73 10.00
CA ASN A 262 -14.32 -3.46 9.71
C ASN A 262 -13.58 -2.93 8.47
N VAL A 263 -13.50 -1.61 8.33
CA VAL A 263 -12.72 -0.91 7.30
C VAL A 263 -11.37 -0.54 7.88
N ALA A 264 -10.28 -0.91 7.21
CA ALA A 264 -8.94 -0.62 7.67
C ALA A 264 -8.44 0.76 7.19
N LEU A 265 -7.48 1.35 7.90
CA LEU A 265 -6.81 2.58 7.54
C LEU A 265 -5.38 2.30 7.06
N CYS A 266 -5.03 2.76 5.85
CA CYS A 266 -3.66 2.91 5.39
C CYS A 266 -3.26 4.39 5.55
N PRO A 267 -2.50 4.78 6.57
CA PRO A 267 -2.39 6.18 6.98
C PRO A 267 -1.45 7.02 6.12
N THR A 268 -0.50 6.42 5.41
CA THR A 268 0.45 7.10 4.50
C THR A 268 1.17 8.30 5.13
N LEU A 269 1.73 8.07 6.32
CA LEU A 269 2.41 9.11 7.12
C LEU A 269 3.64 9.65 6.40
N ALA A 270 4.39 8.75 5.74
CA ALA A 270 5.66 9.05 5.09
C ALA A 270 5.49 10.02 3.91
N ALA A 271 4.40 9.91 3.14
CA ALA A 271 4.15 10.85 2.04
C ALA A 271 3.95 12.28 2.54
N GLY A 272 3.17 12.47 3.61
CA GLY A 272 2.97 13.79 4.22
C GLY A 272 4.26 14.37 4.78
N ASP A 273 5.03 13.57 5.50
CA ASP A 273 6.33 13.93 6.06
C ASP A 273 7.33 14.33 4.95
N ALA A 274 7.39 13.56 3.86
CA ALA A 274 8.23 13.86 2.71
C ALA A 274 7.85 15.17 2.02
N ILE A 275 6.56 15.38 1.76
CA ILE A 275 6.06 16.60 1.08
C ILE A 275 6.41 17.85 1.89
N GLU A 276 6.25 17.83 3.22
CA GLU A 276 6.61 18.97 4.05
C GLU A 276 8.14 19.24 4.03
N GLN A 277 8.95 18.18 4.01
CA GLN A 277 10.42 18.35 3.84
C GLN A 277 10.78 18.90 2.46
N TYR A 278 10.11 18.48 1.40
CA TYR A 278 10.31 19.02 0.04
C TYR A 278 9.90 20.50 -0.07
N ARG A 279 8.98 20.95 0.80
CA ARG A 279 8.62 22.37 0.94
C ARG A 279 9.58 23.17 1.82
N GLY A 280 10.62 22.53 2.34
CA GLY A 280 11.71 23.17 3.10
C GLY A 280 11.67 22.94 4.60
N TRP A 281 10.69 22.19 5.14
CA TRP A 281 10.67 21.87 6.56
C TRP A 281 11.86 20.98 6.94
N LYS A 282 12.63 21.43 7.93
CA LYS A 282 13.75 20.67 8.49
C LYS A 282 13.28 19.95 9.74
N LYS A 283 12.90 18.69 9.60
CA LYS A 283 12.45 17.84 10.70
C LYS A 283 13.49 17.82 11.84
N GLY A 284 13.03 18.02 13.08
CA GLY A 284 13.86 18.05 14.28
C GLY A 284 14.57 19.39 14.55
N THR A 285 14.47 20.37 13.64
CA THR A 285 15.08 21.72 13.80
C THR A 285 14.02 22.81 13.74
N ASP A 286 13.14 22.76 12.74
CA ASP A 286 12.09 23.75 12.57
C ASP A 286 10.83 23.38 13.37
N PRO A 287 9.96 24.35 13.69
CA PRO A 287 8.65 24.08 14.25
C PRO A 287 7.88 23.07 13.38
N GLU A 288 7.18 22.15 14.03
CA GLU A 288 6.41 21.13 13.34
C GLU A 288 5.25 21.77 12.54
N PRO A 289 5.10 21.47 11.23
CA PRO A 289 3.99 21.98 10.43
C PRO A 289 2.64 21.48 10.95
N GLU A 290 1.62 22.31 10.82
CA GLU A 290 0.24 21.97 11.23
C GLU A 290 -0.25 20.68 10.59
N ARG A 291 0.08 20.43 9.32
CA ARG A 291 -0.27 19.18 8.63
C ARG A 291 0.28 17.94 9.36
N ILE A 292 1.50 18.02 9.87
CA ILE A 292 2.14 16.90 10.58
C ILE A 292 1.51 16.72 11.96
N SER A 293 1.32 17.81 12.73
CA SER A 293 0.68 17.73 14.04
C SER A 293 -0.76 17.23 13.97
N ASN A 294 -1.52 17.66 12.96
CA ASN A 294 -2.87 17.15 12.69
C ASN A 294 -2.85 15.66 12.34
N LYS A 295 -1.91 15.23 11.52
CA LYS A 295 -1.78 13.82 11.13
C LYS A 295 -1.43 12.93 12.33
N LYS A 296 -0.52 13.37 13.20
CA LYS A 296 -0.22 12.68 14.47
C LYS A 296 -1.47 12.50 15.32
N LYS A 297 -2.24 13.58 15.46
CA LYS A 297 -3.49 13.57 16.23
C LYS A 297 -4.52 12.59 15.64
N THR A 298 -4.78 12.65 14.33
CA THR A 298 -5.75 11.78 13.68
C THR A 298 -5.32 10.32 13.70
N PHE A 299 -4.03 10.04 13.52
CA PHE A 299 -3.49 8.69 13.63
C PHE A 299 -3.66 8.12 15.05
N GLN A 300 -3.36 8.92 16.08
CA GLN A 300 -3.59 8.51 17.46
C GLN A 300 -5.09 8.24 17.74
N GLN A 301 -5.99 9.07 17.22
CA GLN A 301 -7.44 8.84 17.34
C GLN A 301 -7.89 7.54 16.68
N ALA A 302 -7.29 7.17 15.52
CA ALA A 302 -7.57 5.90 14.88
C ALA A 302 -7.08 4.71 15.71
N LEU A 303 -5.89 4.82 16.32
CA LEU A 303 -5.36 3.81 17.24
C LEU A 303 -6.27 3.64 18.47
N ASP A 304 -6.68 4.74 19.09
CA ASP A 304 -7.54 4.75 20.28
C ASP A 304 -8.93 4.15 19.99
N ALA A 305 -9.45 4.36 18.78
CA ALA A 305 -10.70 3.75 18.32
C ALA A 305 -10.56 2.24 17.99
N GLY A 306 -9.34 1.72 17.96
CA GLY A 306 -9.06 0.32 17.62
C GLY A 306 -9.30 0.01 16.14
N VAL A 307 -9.10 0.98 15.25
CA VAL A 307 -9.13 0.77 13.81
C VAL A 307 -7.99 -0.15 13.40
N THR A 308 -8.24 -1.08 12.48
CA THR A 308 -7.19 -1.91 11.89
C THR A 308 -6.29 -1.03 11.03
N ILE A 309 -4.99 -0.98 11.35
CA ILE A 309 -4.01 -0.17 10.64
C ILE A 309 -3.24 -1.05 9.65
N CYS A 310 -3.26 -0.68 8.39
CA CYS A 310 -2.42 -1.20 7.32
C CYS A 310 -1.13 -0.38 7.24
N MET A 311 0.02 -1.01 7.11
CA MET A 311 1.24 -0.33 6.69
C MET A 311 1.14 0.00 5.21
N GLY A 312 1.34 1.26 4.84
CA GLY A 312 1.36 1.73 3.46
C GLY A 312 1.78 3.19 3.41
N GLY A 313 2.90 3.47 2.71
CA GLY A 313 3.60 4.76 2.80
C GLY A 313 3.24 5.77 1.72
N ASP A 314 2.55 5.36 0.64
CA ASP A 314 2.35 6.15 -0.59
C ASP A 314 3.70 6.41 -1.30
N VAL A 315 4.48 5.33 -1.41
CA VAL A 315 5.79 5.34 -2.06
C VAL A 315 5.66 5.65 -3.55
N GLY A 316 6.52 6.53 -4.02
CA GLY A 316 6.43 7.19 -5.32
C GLY A 316 6.34 8.69 -5.13
N VAL A 317 5.63 9.15 -4.09
CA VAL A 317 5.77 10.52 -3.57
C VAL A 317 7.19 10.74 -3.05
N TYR A 318 7.78 9.73 -2.44
CA TYR A 318 9.17 9.68 -1.99
C TYR A 318 9.87 8.42 -2.53
N THR A 319 11.15 8.26 -2.24
CA THR A 319 12.04 7.28 -2.88
C THR A 319 11.61 5.82 -2.63
N HIS A 320 11.47 5.04 -3.70
CA HIS A 320 11.30 3.59 -3.62
C HIS A 320 12.55 2.92 -3.03
N GLY A 321 12.34 2.00 -2.11
CA GLY A 321 13.40 1.41 -1.27
C GLY A 321 13.49 2.03 0.12
N ASP A 322 12.90 3.22 0.32
CA ASP A 322 12.77 3.88 1.64
C ASP A 322 11.40 3.60 2.29
N ASN A 323 10.79 2.47 1.94
CA ASN A 323 9.46 2.08 2.40
C ASN A 323 9.37 1.94 3.93
N ALA A 324 10.46 1.56 4.60
CA ALA A 324 10.51 1.41 6.07
C ALA A 324 10.26 2.73 6.82
N ARG A 325 10.45 3.89 6.16
CA ARG A 325 10.11 5.22 6.70
C ARG A 325 8.67 5.30 7.22
N GLU A 326 7.72 4.64 6.54
CA GLU A 326 6.34 4.56 7.05
C GLU A 326 6.28 3.83 8.40
N MET A 327 6.99 2.71 8.54
CA MET A 327 7.03 1.93 9.77
C MET A 327 7.66 2.73 10.93
N GLU A 328 8.74 3.45 10.65
CA GLU A 328 9.40 4.34 11.63
C GLU A 328 8.44 5.43 12.11
N LEU A 329 7.72 6.08 11.19
CA LEU A 329 6.74 7.11 11.51
C LEU A 329 5.52 6.55 12.26
N MET A 330 5.07 5.33 11.94
CA MET A 330 4.00 4.68 12.70
C MET A 330 4.40 4.50 14.17
N VAL A 331 5.66 4.11 14.44
CA VAL A 331 6.19 4.03 15.81
C VAL A 331 6.31 5.43 16.43
N GLU A 332 6.91 6.39 15.71
CA GLU A 332 7.06 7.78 16.17
C GLU A 332 5.71 8.40 16.57
N TYR A 333 4.64 8.06 15.84
CA TYR A 333 3.29 8.58 16.08
C TYR A 333 2.47 7.74 17.06
N GLY A 334 3.10 6.78 17.75
CA GLY A 334 2.54 6.12 18.93
C GLY A 334 2.09 4.67 18.75
N MET A 335 2.26 4.06 17.58
CA MET A 335 1.98 2.63 17.40
C MET A 335 3.12 1.79 17.97
N LYS A 336 2.81 0.67 18.64
CA LYS A 336 3.84 -0.20 19.22
C LYS A 336 4.62 -0.92 18.12
N PRO A 337 5.95 -1.10 18.24
CA PRO A 337 6.77 -1.77 17.21
C PRO A 337 6.22 -3.14 16.77
N LEU A 338 5.79 -3.98 17.70
CA LEU A 338 5.18 -5.29 17.38
C LEU A 338 3.93 -5.13 16.50
N GLU A 339 3.07 -4.14 16.79
CA GLU A 339 1.86 -3.92 16.00
C GLU A 339 2.20 -3.34 14.61
N VAL A 340 3.28 -2.56 14.48
CA VAL A 340 3.79 -2.12 13.17
C VAL A 340 4.31 -3.29 12.34
N LEU A 341 5.03 -4.24 12.95
CA LEU A 341 5.47 -5.45 12.27
C LEU A 341 4.28 -6.32 11.82
N LYS A 342 3.26 -6.46 12.64
CA LYS A 342 2.01 -7.13 12.24
C LYS A 342 1.32 -6.39 11.10
N SER A 343 1.23 -5.07 11.20
CA SER A 343 0.62 -4.20 10.16
C SER A 343 1.30 -4.40 8.81
N SER A 344 2.63 -4.49 8.78
CA SER A 344 3.42 -4.68 7.56
C SER A 344 3.50 -6.15 7.07
N THR A 345 2.88 -7.11 7.77
CA THR A 345 2.94 -8.53 7.44
C THR A 345 1.55 -9.17 7.48
N SER A 346 1.17 -9.77 8.61
CA SER A 346 -0.06 -10.55 8.75
C SER A 346 -1.33 -9.71 8.56
N VAL A 347 -1.38 -8.50 9.13
CA VAL A 347 -2.55 -7.62 9.01
C VAL A 347 -2.76 -7.18 7.55
N ASN A 348 -1.71 -6.73 6.87
CA ASN A 348 -1.81 -6.39 5.45
C ASN A 348 -2.24 -7.60 4.61
N ALA A 349 -1.69 -8.80 4.88
CA ALA A 349 -2.10 -10.02 4.19
C ALA A 349 -3.60 -10.32 4.39
N ASP A 350 -4.10 -10.18 5.62
CA ASP A 350 -5.51 -10.42 5.94
C ASP A 350 -6.42 -9.41 5.25
N VAL A 351 -6.11 -8.12 5.39
CA VAL A 351 -6.91 -7.02 4.82
C VAL A 351 -6.95 -7.10 3.29
N PHE A 352 -5.83 -7.44 2.66
CA PHE A 352 -5.76 -7.52 1.19
C PHE A 352 -6.29 -8.84 0.61
N GLY A 353 -6.63 -9.82 1.46
CA GLY A 353 -7.17 -11.11 1.03
C GLY A 353 -6.12 -12.15 0.66
N TYR A 354 -4.93 -12.05 1.23
CA TYR A 354 -3.78 -12.93 0.98
C TYR A 354 -3.36 -13.76 2.21
N ALA A 355 -4.16 -13.79 3.28
CA ALA A 355 -3.88 -14.50 4.53
C ALA A 355 -3.47 -15.97 4.36
N GLY A 356 -4.02 -16.66 3.37
CA GLY A 356 -3.70 -18.05 3.05
C GLY A 356 -2.47 -18.24 2.17
N LYS A 357 -1.72 -17.18 1.87
CA LYS A 357 -0.58 -17.20 0.94
C LYS A 357 0.70 -16.60 1.49
N ILE A 358 0.61 -15.44 2.14
CA ILE A 358 1.74 -14.62 2.61
C ILE A 358 1.49 -14.00 3.98
N GLY A 359 2.44 -13.22 4.48
CA GLY A 359 2.32 -12.42 5.70
C GLY A 359 2.60 -13.17 6.99
N ARG A 360 2.84 -14.47 6.93
CA ARG A 360 3.17 -15.31 8.10
C ARG A 360 4.23 -16.35 7.75
N ILE A 361 5.06 -16.73 8.73
CA ILE A 361 5.93 -17.89 8.64
C ILE A 361 5.17 -19.10 9.15
N LYS A 362 4.43 -19.74 8.24
CA LYS A 362 3.55 -20.88 8.54
C LYS A 362 3.61 -21.90 7.42
N LYS A 363 3.56 -23.20 7.79
CA LYS A 363 3.53 -24.31 6.82
C LYS A 363 2.45 -24.11 5.76
N GLY A 364 2.83 -24.29 4.50
CA GLY A 364 1.97 -24.21 3.33
C GLY A 364 1.88 -22.83 2.69
N LEU A 365 2.37 -21.76 3.34
CA LEU A 365 2.45 -20.43 2.76
C LEU A 365 3.69 -20.28 1.88
N PHE A 366 3.69 -19.28 1.02
CA PHE A 366 4.90 -18.92 0.26
C PHE A 366 6.06 -18.59 1.20
N ALA A 367 7.26 -18.96 0.81
CA ALA A 367 8.48 -18.65 1.54
C ALA A 367 8.98 -17.23 1.20
N ASP A 368 8.08 -16.25 1.27
CA ASP A 368 8.40 -14.84 1.22
C ASP A 368 8.95 -14.45 2.61
N ILE A 369 10.26 -14.53 2.77
CA ILE A 369 10.95 -14.42 4.07
C ILE A 369 12.14 -13.48 3.92
N ILE A 370 12.34 -12.64 4.92
CA ILE A 370 13.52 -11.78 5.04
C ILE A 370 14.27 -12.08 6.35
N ALA A 371 15.55 -11.78 6.36
CA ALA A 371 16.38 -11.77 7.56
C ALA A 371 16.85 -10.34 7.84
N VAL A 372 16.60 -9.84 9.03
CA VAL A 372 17.08 -8.54 9.48
C VAL A 372 18.13 -8.73 10.58
N GLU A 373 19.12 -7.86 10.61
CA GLU A 373 20.13 -7.87 11.68
C GLU A 373 19.51 -7.43 13.00
N GLY A 374 19.87 -8.11 14.08
CA GLY A 374 19.42 -7.77 15.41
C GLY A 374 17.97 -8.15 15.71
N ASP A 375 17.36 -7.37 16.60
CA ASP A 375 16.00 -7.58 17.14
C ASP A 375 15.10 -6.38 16.81
N PRO A 376 14.12 -6.52 15.92
CA PRO A 376 13.23 -5.44 15.52
C PRO A 376 12.01 -5.25 16.44
N SER A 377 11.97 -5.93 17.61
CA SER A 377 10.81 -5.90 18.54
C SER A 377 10.69 -4.61 19.35
#